data_3f0933ff8544e8d7ef501f2a53baf5ab
#
_entry.id   3f0933ff8544e8d7ef501f2a53baf5ab
#
_cell.length_a   1.000
_cell.length_b   1.000
_cell.length_c   1.000
_cell.angle_alpha   90.00
_cell.angle_beta   90.00
_cell.angle_gamma   90.00
#
_symmetry.space_group_name_H-M   'P 1'
#
loop_
_entity.id
_entity.type
_entity.pdbx_description
1 polymer ?
#
loop_
_entity_poly.entity_id
_entity_poly.type
_entity_poly.pdbx_seq_one_letter_code
_entity_poly.pdbx_strand_id
1 'polypeptide(L)'
;AKYSVRIYAGDQLIYQYSDSNFHRNDQMKSKLSCDARIPEQGKKGTVIKIIYQNGSNGIYDLDDILVGRGDVVMGFHVQQEIVGIVMIAIMFFLSFVALITGIYLKHFKLNSTRFLNIAAFLALSGIWFLSDSALAQEYTSFPALTGMISFYAFMLMSVPMVHFVKNTLKFEKYKVLDVINLLFYANALIQGILNKCLKIHMVHMLFVTHVLLFIAVITIVVLMIEEYRRTKDSELKIIMNAFGIMAVAGVLSLCMYWKL
;
A
#
# COMPACT_ATOMS: atom_id res chain seq x y z
N ALA A 1 -16.10 11.65 4.30
CA ALA A 1 -17.05 12.15 3.31
C ALA A 1 -17.90 10.97 2.83
N LYS A 2 -19.21 11.18 2.70
CA LYS A 2 -20.13 10.15 2.21
C LYS A 2 -20.23 10.34 0.71
N TYR A 3 -19.78 9.35 -0.06
CA TYR A 3 -19.92 9.38 -1.52
C TYR A 3 -21.06 8.46 -1.91
N SER A 4 -21.93 8.91 -2.75
CA SER A 4 -22.82 8.04 -3.47
C SER A 4 -22.71 8.31 -4.97
N VAL A 5 -22.73 7.24 -5.74
CA VAL A 5 -22.76 7.28 -7.20
C VAL A 5 -24.01 6.56 -7.65
N ARG A 6 -24.79 7.20 -8.51
CA ARG A 6 -25.95 6.60 -9.17
C ARG A 6 -25.79 6.78 -10.66
N ILE A 7 -25.95 5.69 -11.39
CA ILE A 7 -25.86 5.68 -12.85
C ILE A 7 -27.23 5.24 -13.39
N TYR A 8 -27.78 6.04 -14.28
CA TYR A 8 -29.04 5.79 -14.95
C TYR A 8 -28.82 5.62 -16.45
N ALA A 9 -29.55 4.70 -17.05
CA ALA A 9 -29.70 4.60 -18.49
C ALA A 9 -31.14 5.02 -18.84
N GLY A 10 -31.33 6.24 -19.38
CA GLY A 10 -32.61 6.89 -19.40
C GLY A 10 -33.14 7.10 -17.98
N ASP A 11 -34.33 6.56 -17.70
CA ASP A 11 -34.97 6.63 -16.38
C ASP A 11 -34.64 5.41 -15.48
N GLN A 12 -33.97 4.39 -16.02
CA GLN A 12 -33.68 3.17 -15.29
C GLN A 12 -32.35 3.32 -14.50
N LEU A 13 -32.42 3.08 -13.19
CA LEU A 13 -31.21 2.98 -12.33
C LEU A 13 -30.48 1.67 -12.66
N ILE A 14 -29.27 1.76 -13.21
CA ILE A 14 -28.44 0.60 -13.58
C ILE A 14 -27.33 0.32 -12.57
N TYR A 15 -26.91 1.34 -11.82
CA TYR A 15 -25.89 1.17 -10.78
C TYR A 15 -26.12 2.14 -9.65
N GLN A 16 -25.96 1.67 -8.43
CA GLN A 16 -25.99 2.50 -7.23
C GLN A 16 -24.90 2.06 -6.26
N TYR A 17 -24.09 3.01 -5.85
CA TYR A 17 -23.15 2.88 -4.77
C TYR A 17 -23.47 3.92 -3.70
N SER A 18 -23.72 3.49 -2.49
CA SER A 18 -24.09 4.37 -1.39
C SER A 18 -23.53 3.84 -0.07
N ASP A 19 -23.66 4.63 0.99
CA ASP A 19 -23.24 4.22 2.35
C ASP A 19 -23.86 2.87 2.80
N SER A 20 -24.97 2.46 2.21
CA SER A 20 -25.60 1.16 2.50
C SER A 20 -24.85 -0.04 1.92
N ASN A 21 -24.00 0.18 0.91
CA ASN A 21 -23.14 -0.85 0.33
C ASN A 21 -21.86 -1.07 1.16
N PHE A 22 -21.58 -0.16 2.09
CA PHE A 22 -20.53 -0.37 3.09
C PHE A 22 -21.14 -1.14 4.26
N HIS A 23 -20.47 -2.20 4.68
CA HIS A 23 -20.80 -2.78 5.98
C HIS A 23 -20.66 -1.69 7.05
N ARG A 24 -21.53 -1.71 8.03
CA ARG A 24 -21.73 -0.70 9.09
C ARG A 24 -20.46 -0.24 9.82
N ASN A 25 -19.33 -0.91 9.60
CA ASN A 25 -18.01 -0.65 10.18
C ASN A 25 -16.96 -0.17 9.17
N ASP A 26 -17.33 0.06 7.90
CA ASP A 26 -16.39 0.44 6.86
C ASP A 26 -16.04 1.92 6.97
N GLN A 27 -14.90 2.17 7.61
CA GLN A 27 -14.36 3.52 7.81
C GLN A 27 -13.22 3.83 6.83
N MET A 28 -13.00 2.94 5.88
CA MET A 28 -12.00 3.08 4.84
C MET A 28 -12.67 3.42 3.52
N LYS A 29 -12.32 4.58 2.97
CA LYS A 29 -12.67 4.96 1.60
C LYS A 29 -11.49 4.62 0.72
N SER A 30 -11.60 3.57 -0.06
CA SER A 30 -10.67 3.27 -1.14
C SER A 30 -11.08 4.03 -2.40
N LYS A 31 -10.14 4.21 -3.35
CA LYS A 31 -10.50 4.53 -4.73
C LYS A 31 -11.53 3.49 -5.18
N LEU A 32 -12.62 3.94 -5.76
CA LEU A 32 -13.67 3.05 -6.22
C LEU A 32 -13.74 3.11 -7.74
N SER A 33 -13.49 1.98 -8.37
CA SER A 33 -13.86 1.74 -9.75
C SER A 33 -15.31 1.26 -9.77
N CYS A 34 -16.16 1.88 -10.58
CA CYS A 34 -17.58 1.56 -10.66
C CYS A 34 -17.89 1.04 -12.05
N ASP A 35 -18.14 -0.27 -12.17
CA ASP A 35 -18.58 -0.89 -13.41
C ASP A 35 -20.10 -0.98 -13.47
N ALA A 36 -20.68 -0.33 -14.46
CA ALA A 36 -22.11 -0.39 -14.71
C ALA A 36 -22.38 -1.04 -16.07
N ARG A 37 -23.20 -2.09 -16.08
CA ARG A 37 -23.63 -2.71 -17.34
C ARG A 37 -24.82 -1.94 -17.91
N ILE A 38 -24.66 -1.44 -19.13
CA ILE A 38 -25.74 -0.81 -19.86
C ILE A 38 -26.63 -1.93 -20.41
N PRO A 39 -27.97 -1.90 -20.18
CA PRO A 39 -28.88 -2.90 -20.71
C PRO A 39 -28.83 -2.96 -22.24
N GLU A 40 -28.79 -4.17 -22.82
CA GLU A 40 -28.75 -4.39 -24.28
C GLU A 40 -30.00 -3.83 -25.01
N GLN A 41 -31.10 -3.66 -24.29
CA GLN A 41 -32.35 -3.11 -24.82
C GLN A 41 -32.39 -1.58 -24.91
N GLY A 42 -31.26 -0.91 -24.66
CA GLY A 42 -31.15 0.55 -24.75
C GLY A 42 -31.47 1.02 -26.19
N LYS A 43 -32.47 1.88 -26.32
CA LYS A 43 -32.78 2.52 -27.60
C LYS A 43 -31.62 3.40 -28.04
N LYS A 44 -31.38 3.49 -29.35
CA LYS A 44 -30.37 4.42 -29.91
C LYS A 44 -30.68 5.83 -29.41
N GLY A 45 -29.70 6.46 -28.74
CA GLY A 45 -29.87 7.79 -28.14
C GLY A 45 -30.23 7.77 -26.64
N THR A 46 -30.17 6.62 -25.95
CA THR A 46 -30.34 6.57 -24.49
C THR A 46 -29.27 7.40 -23.80
N VAL A 47 -29.71 8.35 -22.96
CA VAL A 47 -28.81 9.22 -22.18
C VAL A 47 -28.33 8.46 -20.95
N ILE A 48 -27.03 8.42 -20.74
CA ILE A 48 -26.42 7.92 -19.49
C ILE A 48 -26.25 9.11 -18.53
N LYS A 49 -26.94 9.07 -17.40
CA LYS A 49 -26.88 10.10 -16.36
C LYS A 49 -26.12 9.56 -15.16
N ILE A 50 -25.00 10.19 -14.83
CA ILE A 50 -24.18 9.86 -13.67
C ILE A 50 -24.37 10.95 -12.62
N ILE A 51 -24.82 10.56 -11.44
CA ILE A 51 -25.04 11.47 -10.31
C ILE A 51 -24.03 11.14 -9.23
N TYR A 52 -23.15 12.08 -8.94
CA TYR A 52 -22.25 12.04 -7.81
C TYR A 52 -22.82 12.89 -6.68
N GLN A 53 -22.92 12.30 -5.51
CA GLN A 53 -23.32 13.03 -4.32
C GLN A 53 -22.19 12.98 -3.31
N ASN A 54 -21.64 14.14 -2.97
CA ASN A 54 -20.57 14.29 -2.03
C ASN A 54 -21.08 14.97 -0.75
N GLY A 55 -20.67 14.44 0.39
CA GLY A 55 -21.01 15.00 1.72
C GLY A 55 -20.00 16.01 2.28
N SER A 56 -18.99 16.45 1.50
CA SER A 56 -17.98 17.41 1.92
C SER A 56 -17.64 18.41 0.80
N ASN A 57 -17.21 19.60 1.17
CA ASN A 57 -16.85 20.69 0.24
C ASN A 57 -15.49 20.49 -0.47
N GLY A 58 -15.09 19.26 -0.75
CA GLY A 58 -13.85 18.95 -1.47
C GLY A 58 -14.02 19.05 -2.99
N ILE A 59 -12.97 19.49 -3.68
CA ILE A 59 -12.84 19.37 -5.13
C ILE A 59 -12.39 17.94 -5.41
N TYR A 60 -13.08 17.24 -6.32
CA TYR A 60 -12.76 15.89 -6.73
C TYR A 60 -12.59 15.86 -8.23
N ASP A 61 -11.47 15.32 -8.67
CA ASP A 61 -11.29 14.99 -10.07
C ASP A 61 -12.13 13.75 -10.38
N LEU A 62 -12.91 13.83 -11.44
CA LEU A 62 -13.56 12.68 -12.03
C LEU A 62 -12.52 12.04 -12.96
N ASP A 63 -12.17 10.80 -12.64
CA ASP A 63 -11.37 9.99 -13.55
C ASP A 63 -12.16 9.72 -14.85
N ASP A 64 -11.46 9.28 -15.89
CA ASP A 64 -12.02 9.03 -17.20
C ASP A 64 -13.20 8.05 -17.15
N ILE A 65 -14.26 8.39 -17.85
CA ILE A 65 -15.43 7.51 -18.03
C ILE A 65 -15.18 6.70 -19.29
N LEU A 66 -14.95 5.40 -19.12
CA LEU A 66 -14.79 4.47 -20.22
C LEU A 66 -16.13 3.84 -20.59
N VAL A 67 -16.48 3.87 -21.87
CA VAL A 67 -17.67 3.22 -22.40
C VAL A 67 -17.26 2.29 -23.53
N GLY A 68 -17.62 1.02 -23.42
CA GLY A 68 -17.26 0.03 -24.43
C GLY A 68 -17.80 -1.36 -24.12
N ARG A 69 -17.37 -2.34 -24.90
CA ARG A 69 -17.64 -3.75 -24.57
C ARG A 69 -16.85 -4.12 -23.31
N GLY A 70 -17.43 -4.97 -22.48
CA GLY A 70 -16.83 -5.32 -21.20
C GLY A 70 -15.42 -5.92 -21.32
N ASP A 71 -15.17 -6.72 -22.35
CA ASP A 71 -13.84 -7.27 -22.65
C ASP A 71 -12.80 -6.19 -23.02
N VAL A 72 -13.22 -5.14 -23.74
CA VAL A 72 -12.36 -4.02 -24.14
C VAL A 72 -12.06 -3.13 -22.93
N VAL A 73 -13.07 -2.79 -22.13
CA VAL A 73 -12.91 -2.00 -20.91
C VAL A 73 -11.98 -2.71 -19.95
N MET A 74 -12.19 -4.01 -19.73
CA MET A 74 -11.33 -4.85 -18.90
C MET A 74 -9.89 -4.89 -19.43
N GLY A 75 -9.72 -5.08 -20.75
CA GLY A 75 -8.39 -5.06 -21.37
C GLY A 75 -7.66 -3.73 -21.16
N PHE A 76 -8.37 -2.62 -21.20
CA PHE A 76 -7.82 -1.30 -20.94
C PHE A 76 -7.35 -1.15 -19.49
N HIS A 77 -8.16 -1.57 -18.49
CA HIS A 77 -7.78 -1.57 -17.08
C HIS A 77 -6.54 -2.44 -16.83
N VAL A 78 -6.50 -3.65 -17.39
CA VAL A 78 -5.34 -4.53 -17.29
C VAL A 78 -4.10 -3.87 -17.91
N GLN A 79 -4.25 -3.21 -19.06
CA GLN A 79 -3.13 -2.53 -19.73
C GLN A 79 -2.59 -1.35 -18.91
N GLN A 80 -3.45 -0.58 -18.26
CA GLN A 80 -3.03 0.50 -17.35
C GLN A 80 -2.28 -0.05 -16.13
N GLU A 81 -2.72 -1.18 -15.59
CA GLU A 81 -2.16 -1.79 -14.36
C GLU A 81 -1.02 -2.78 -14.63
N ILE A 82 -0.65 -3.05 -15.90
CA ILE A 82 0.28 -4.14 -16.24
C ILE A 82 1.64 -3.99 -15.56
N VAL A 83 2.15 -2.77 -15.44
CA VAL A 83 3.41 -2.50 -14.76
C VAL A 83 3.29 -2.83 -13.27
N GLY A 84 2.20 -2.44 -12.64
CA GLY A 84 1.88 -2.78 -11.25
C GLY A 84 1.80 -4.29 -11.03
N ILE A 85 1.08 -5.00 -11.91
CA ILE A 85 0.93 -6.47 -11.85
C ILE A 85 2.30 -7.16 -11.94
N VAL A 86 3.14 -6.73 -12.90
CA VAL A 86 4.49 -7.30 -13.06
C VAL A 86 5.33 -7.02 -11.83
N MET A 87 5.29 -5.82 -11.28
CA MET A 87 6.02 -5.48 -10.04
C MET A 87 5.56 -6.33 -8.85
N ILE A 88 4.25 -6.52 -8.68
CA ILE A 88 3.69 -7.38 -7.63
C ILE A 88 4.19 -8.82 -7.79
N ALA A 89 4.15 -9.35 -9.02
CA ALA A 89 4.64 -10.72 -9.30
C ALA A 89 6.13 -10.86 -8.98
N ILE A 90 6.96 -9.88 -9.36
CA ILE A 90 8.39 -9.84 -9.04
C ILE A 90 8.60 -9.80 -7.52
N MET A 91 7.86 -8.96 -6.79
CA MET A 91 7.99 -8.87 -5.32
C MET A 91 7.66 -10.19 -4.64
N PHE A 92 6.56 -10.85 -5.01
CA PHE A 92 6.22 -12.15 -4.44
C PHE A 92 7.21 -13.24 -4.83
N PHE A 93 7.68 -13.25 -6.08
CA PHE A 93 8.70 -14.20 -6.51
C PHE A 93 10.01 -14.04 -5.73
N LEU A 94 10.52 -12.82 -5.60
CA LEU A 94 11.72 -12.53 -4.82
C LEU A 94 11.52 -12.83 -3.33
N SER A 95 10.34 -12.52 -2.78
CA SER A 95 9.97 -12.88 -1.41
C SER A 95 10.04 -14.40 -1.20
N PHE A 96 9.49 -15.17 -2.13
CA PHE A 96 9.50 -16.63 -2.09
C PHE A 96 10.94 -17.20 -2.15
N VAL A 97 11.75 -16.69 -3.07
CA VAL A 97 13.18 -17.09 -3.17
C VAL A 97 13.93 -16.76 -1.87
N ALA A 98 13.75 -15.55 -1.33
CA ALA A 98 14.38 -15.16 -0.07
C ALA A 98 13.90 -16.02 1.12
N LEU A 99 12.61 -16.36 1.14
CA LEU A 99 12.03 -17.23 2.18
C LEU A 99 12.64 -18.63 2.13
N ILE A 100 12.69 -19.25 0.96
CA ILE A 100 13.31 -20.58 0.78
C ILE A 100 14.78 -20.53 1.20
N THR A 101 15.52 -19.53 0.74
CA THR A 101 16.93 -19.33 1.12
C THR A 101 17.08 -19.19 2.64
N GLY A 102 16.22 -18.39 3.27
CA GLY A 102 16.22 -18.21 4.72
C GLY A 102 15.93 -19.52 5.48
N ILE A 103 14.94 -20.30 5.04
CA ILE A 103 14.60 -21.60 5.63
C ILE A 103 15.77 -22.58 5.46
N TYR A 104 16.36 -22.65 4.26
CA TYR A 104 17.51 -23.49 3.97
C TYR A 104 18.70 -23.16 4.88
N LEU A 105 19.10 -21.89 4.98
CA LEU A 105 20.17 -21.45 5.86
C LEU A 105 19.90 -21.79 7.33
N LYS A 106 18.64 -21.60 7.78
CA LYS A 106 18.22 -21.95 9.14
C LYS A 106 18.38 -23.46 9.42
N HIS A 107 18.05 -24.30 8.44
CA HIS A 107 18.23 -25.76 8.56
C HIS A 107 19.71 -26.12 8.80
N PHE A 108 20.64 -25.44 8.14
CA PHE A 108 22.09 -25.63 8.35
C PHE A 108 22.66 -24.83 9.50
N LYS A 109 21.84 -24.27 10.38
CA LYS A 109 22.24 -23.43 11.54
C LYS A 109 23.08 -22.20 11.16
N LEU A 110 22.95 -21.72 9.91
CA LEU A 110 23.58 -20.50 9.43
C LEU A 110 22.67 -19.31 9.70
N ASN A 111 23.26 -18.09 9.67
CA ASN A 111 22.48 -16.87 9.90
C ASN A 111 21.47 -16.63 8.76
N SER A 112 20.23 -16.92 9.04
CA SER A 112 19.11 -16.83 8.10
C SER A 112 18.26 -15.55 8.26
N THR A 113 18.48 -14.83 9.36
CA THR A 113 17.57 -13.75 9.79
C THR A 113 17.49 -12.62 8.78
N ARG A 114 18.58 -12.29 8.10
CA ARG A 114 18.58 -11.27 7.03
C ARG A 114 17.65 -11.64 5.88
N PHE A 115 17.73 -12.89 5.40
CA PHE A 115 16.89 -13.37 4.29
C PHE A 115 15.40 -13.44 4.67
N LEU A 116 15.09 -13.87 5.90
CA LEU A 116 13.72 -13.90 6.38
C LEU A 116 13.11 -12.49 6.50
N ASN A 117 13.91 -11.51 6.92
CA ASN A 117 13.46 -10.12 6.98
C ASN A 117 13.24 -9.52 5.59
N ILE A 118 14.12 -9.80 4.61
CA ILE A 118 13.91 -9.38 3.22
C ILE A 118 12.65 -10.05 2.66
N ALA A 119 12.45 -11.34 2.91
CA ALA A 119 11.26 -12.06 2.47
C ALA A 119 9.98 -11.41 3.04
N ALA A 120 9.96 -11.11 4.33
CA ALA A 120 8.83 -10.46 4.98
C ALA A 120 8.58 -9.04 4.44
N PHE A 121 9.64 -8.26 4.22
CA PHE A 121 9.54 -6.93 3.62
C PHE A 121 8.93 -6.98 2.22
N LEU A 122 9.45 -7.85 1.35
CA LEU A 122 8.96 -8.00 -0.02
C LEU A 122 7.52 -8.53 -0.06
N ALA A 123 7.17 -9.47 0.83
CA ALA A 123 5.80 -9.98 0.94
C ALA A 123 4.83 -8.86 1.33
N LEU A 124 5.14 -8.10 2.37
CA LEU A 124 4.30 -6.99 2.83
C LEU A 124 4.20 -5.88 1.78
N SER A 125 5.29 -5.57 1.07
CA SER A 125 5.28 -4.63 -0.04
C SER A 125 4.40 -5.12 -1.19
N GLY A 126 4.51 -6.40 -1.56
CA GLY A 126 3.65 -7.03 -2.57
C GLY A 126 2.18 -7.03 -2.18
N ILE A 127 1.87 -7.33 -0.90
CA ILE A 127 0.50 -7.25 -0.36
C ILE A 127 -0.02 -5.82 -0.42
N TRP A 128 0.81 -4.84 -0.05
CA TRP A 128 0.43 -3.43 -0.11
C TRP A 128 0.09 -3.01 -1.54
N PHE A 129 0.99 -3.24 -2.52
CA PHE A 129 0.76 -2.91 -3.93
C PHE A 129 -0.46 -3.64 -4.50
N LEU A 130 -0.62 -4.94 -4.19
CA LEU A 130 -1.77 -5.71 -4.63
C LEU A 130 -3.08 -5.13 -4.08
N SER A 131 -3.11 -4.83 -2.78
CA SER A 131 -4.31 -4.32 -2.11
C SER A 131 -4.66 -2.88 -2.51
N ASP A 132 -3.68 -2.10 -2.97
CA ASP A 132 -3.88 -0.72 -3.44
C ASP A 132 -4.22 -0.65 -4.93
N SER A 133 -4.07 -1.76 -5.68
CA SER A 133 -4.37 -1.81 -7.11
C SER A 133 -5.88 -1.73 -7.38
N ALA A 134 -6.26 -1.09 -8.49
CA ALA A 134 -7.65 -1.02 -8.93
C ALA A 134 -8.23 -2.42 -9.19
N LEU A 135 -7.43 -3.33 -9.75
CA LEU A 135 -7.85 -4.71 -10.01
C LEU A 135 -8.25 -5.47 -8.75
N ALA A 136 -7.48 -5.34 -7.65
CA ALA A 136 -7.84 -6.00 -6.40
C ALA A 136 -9.18 -5.49 -5.85
N GLN A 137 -9.49 -4.22 -6.06
CA GLN A 137 -10.76 -3.63 -5.64
C GLN A 137 -11.94 -4.10 -6.50
N GLU A 138 -11.76 -4.28 -7.80
CA GLU A 138 -12.79 -4.79 -8.72
C GLU A 138 -13.15 -6.25 -8.45
N TYR A 139 -12.15 -7.08 -8.14
CA TYR A 139 -12.37 -8.51 -7.89
C TYR A 139 -12.76 -8.85 -6.45
N THR A 140 -12.66 -7.89 -5.53
CA THR A 140 -12.97 -8.15 -4.12
C THR A 140 -14.38 -7.70 -3.76
N SER A 141 -15.19 -8.58 -3.20
CA SER A 141 -16.51 -8.23 -2.66
C SER A 141 -16.44 -7.32 -1.42
N PHE A 142 -15.24 -7.10 -0.88
CA PHE A 142 -15.01 -6.37 0.38
C PHE A 142 -13.92 -5.29 0.22
N PRO A 143 -14.19 -4.18 -0.50
CA PRO A 143 -13.19 -3.14 -0.76
C PRO A 143 -12.62 -2.50 0.52
N ALA A 144 -13.40 -2.44 1.59
CA ALA A 144 -12.92 -1.93 2.87
C ALA A 144 -11.86 -2.83 3.52
N LEU A 145 -12.02 -4.15 3.42
CA LEU A 145 -11.02 -5.10 3.90
C LEU A 145 -9.72 -4.96 3.12
N THR A 146 -9.80 -4.82 1.79
CA THR A 146 -8.65 -4.61 0.92
C THR A 146 -7.91 -3.32 1.31
N GLY A 147 -8.63 -2.21 1.53
CA GLY A 147 -8.06 -0.97 2.02
C GLY A 147 -7.39 -1.13 3.40
N MET A 148 -8.02 -1.82 4.34
CA MET A 148 -7.40 -2.10 5.65
C MET A 148 -6.10 -2.91 5.51
N ILE A 149 -6.10 -3.95 4.68
CA ILE A 149 -4.91 -4.77 4.41
C ILE A 149 -3.79 -3.88 3.82
N SER A 150 -4.11 -3.01 2.86
CA SER A 150 -3.17 -2.05 2.27
C SER A 150 -2.51 -1.19 3.35
N PHE A 151 -3.30 -0.56 4.23
CA PHE A 151 -2.76 0.30 5.29
C PHE A 151 -1.89 -0.44 6.29
N TYR A 152 -2.34 -1.61 6.77
CA TYR A 152 -1.53 -2.40 7.71
C TYR A 152 -0.25 -2.94 7.05
N ALA A 153 -0.32 -3.40 5.81
CA ALA A 153 0.86 -3.85 5.08
C ALA A 153 1.88 -2.70 4.93
N PHE A 154 1.41 -1.49 4.57
CA PHE A 154 2.24 -0.28 4.49
C PHE A 154 2.89 0.08 5.83
N MET A 155 2.12 0.09 6.93
CA MET A 155 2.65 0.42 8.25
C MET A 155 3.67 -0.61 8.75
N LEU A 156 3.42 -1.90 8.49
CA LEU A 156 4.20 -3.00 9.04
C LEU A 156 5.41 -3.37 8.17
N MET A 157 5.47 -3.01 6.88
CA MET A 157 6.61 -3.36 6.00
C MET A 157 7.93 -2.73 6.48
N SER A 158 7.86 -1.64 7.24
CA SER A 158 9.05 -0.99 7.80
C SER A 158 9.72 -1.84 8.89
N VAL A 159 8.96 -2.65 9.61
CA VAL A 159 9.48 -3.47 10.72
C VAL A 159 10.52 -4.49 10.25
N PRO A 160 10.26 -5.38 9.28
CA PRO A 160 11.27 -6.31 8.79
C PRO A 160 12.47 -5.58 8.16
N MET A 161 12.28 -4.38 7.60
CA MET A 161 13.35 -3.57 7.06
C MET A 161 14.30 -3.08 8.15
N VAL A 162 13.76 -2.53 9.24
CA VAL A 162 14.55 -2.13 10.41
C VAL A 162 15.27 -3.34 11.03
N HIS A 163 14.61 -4.49 11.11
CA HIS A 163 15.26 -5.73 11.58
C HIS A 163 16.37 -6.21 10.64
N PHE A 164 16.19 -6.09 9.32
CA PHE A 164 17.24 -6.40 8.35
C PHE A 164 18.48 -5.53 8.58
N VAL A 165 18.30 -4.23 8.73
CA VAL A 165 19.40 -3.29 9.03
C VAL A 165 20.08 -3.65 10.34
N LYS A 166 19.31 -3.86 11.42
CA LYS A 166 19.85 -4.25 12.72
C LYS A 166 20.71 -5.50 12.63
N ASN A 167 20.28 -6.51 11.86
CA ASN A 167 21.04 -7.76 11.67
C ASN A 167 22.23 -7.62 10.69
N THR A 168 22.31 -6.51 9.98
CA THR A 168 23.43 -6.21 9.08
C THR A 168 24.54 -5.46 9.80
N LEU A 169 24.17 -4.59 10.74
CA LEU A 169 25.11 -3.86 11.58
C LEU A 169 25.78 -4.80 12.58
N LYS A 170 27.09 -4.69 12.76
CA LYS A 170 27.90 -5.56 13.63
C LYS A 170 27.88 -5.11 15.11
N PHE A 171 27.55 -3.86 15.34
CA PHE A 171 27.44 -3.30 16.69
C PHE A 171 26.12 -3.69 17.35
N GLU A 172 26.17 -4.51 18.40
CA GLU A 172 24.99 -4.99 19.15
C GLU A 172 24.21 -3.88 19.91
N LYS A 173 24.71 -2.66 19.94
CA LYS A 173 24.20 -1.60 20.84
C LYS A 173 23.15 -0.67 20.23
N TYR A 174 22.63 -0.96 19.03
CA TYR A 174 21.63 -0.06 18.43
C TYR A 174 20.21 -0.30 18.98
N LYS A 175 20.04 -0.09 20.28
CA LYS A 175 18.71 -0.12 20.94
C LYS A 175 17.71 0.85 20.29
N VAL A 176 18.21 1.89 19.63
CA VAL A 176 17.36 2.86 18.91
C VAL A 176 16.53 2.17 17.82
N LEU A 177 17.05 1.15 17.14
CA LEU A 177 16.31 0.40 16.13
C LEU A 177 15.20 -0.45 16.75
N ASP A 178 15.40 -0.97 17.97
CA ASP A 178 14.34 -1.67 18.70
C ASP A 178 13.22 -0.71 19.12
N VAL A 179 13.59 0.51 19.55
CA VAL A 179 12.61 1.56 19.86
C VAL A 179 11.82 1.94 18.62
N ILE A 180 12.48 2.11 17.47
CA ILE A 180 11.81 2.41 16.21
C ILE A 180 10.82 1.31 15.83
N ASN A 181 11.21 0.03 15.95
CA ASN A 181 10.30 -1.09 15.70
C ASN A 181 9.11 -1.09 16.66
N LEU A 182 9.35 -0.83 17.94
CA LEU A 182 8.27 -0.71 18.93
C LEU A 182 7.31 0.41 18.56
N LEU A 183 7.82 1.56 18.07
CA LEU A 183 7.01 2.68 17.63
C LEU A 183 6.16 2.32 16.40
N PHE A 184 6.67 1.53 15.44
CA PHE A 184 5.87 1.05 14.30
C PHE A 184 4.75 0.12 14.74
N TYR A 185 5.02 -0.83 15.64
CA TYR A 185 3.97 -1.70 16.20
C TYR A 185 2.93 -0.90 16.98
N ALA A 186 3.38 0.02 17.84
CA ALA A 186 2.49 0.89 18.61
C ALA A 186 1.63 1.76 17.67
N ASN A 187 2.23 2.33 16.63
CA ASN A 187 1.52 3.13 15.63
C ASN A 187 0.42 2.32 14.95
N ALA A 188 0.73 1.10 14.48
CA ALA A 188 -0.26 0.23 13.83
C ALA A 188 -1.40 -0.15 14.80
N LEU A 189 -1.07 -0.48 16.04
CA LEU A 189 -2.05 -0.82 17.07
C LEU A 189 -2.95 0.37 17.43
N ILE A 190 -2.35 1.53 17.70
CA ILE A 190 -3.08 2.75 18.09
C ILE A 190 -3.99 3.19 16.93
N GLN A 191 -3.50 3.22 15.69
CA GLN A 191 -4.33 3.59 14.55
C GLN A 191 -5.50 2.61 14.36
N GLY A 192 -5.28 1.31 14.58
CA GLY A 192 -6.34 0.31 14.56
C GLY A 192 -7.41 0.54 15.62
N ILE A 193 -7.00 0.85 16.85
CA ILE A 193 -7.92 1.16 17.96
C ILE A 193 -8.70 2.46 17.68
N LEU A 194 -8.02 3.51 17.24
CA LEU A 194 -8.65 4.80 16.90
C LEU A 194 -9.65 4.65 15.75
N ASN A 195 -9.29 3.85 14.73
CA ASN A 195 -10.20 3.56 13.63
C ASN A 195 -11.45 2.83 14.12
N LYS A 196 -11.30 1.78 14.95
CA LYS A 196 -12.40 0.97 15.43
C LYS A 196 -13.27 1.69 16.48
N CYS A 197 -12.65 2.36 17.46
CA CYS A 197 -13.36 2.95 18.60
C CYS A 197 -13.85 4.36 18.34
N LEU A 198 -13.01 5.22 17.72
CA LEU A 198 -13.32 6.63 17.47
C LEU A 198 -13.76 6.89 16.03
N LYS A 199 -13.81 5.88 15.19
CA LYS A 199 -14.20 5.98 13.78
C LYS A 199 -13.37 7.00 13.00
N ILE A 200 -12.11 7.19 13.38
CA ILE A 200 -11.18 8.05 12.66
C ILE A 200 -10.67 7.28 11.44
N HIS A 201 -10.76 7.87 10.26
CA HIS A 201 -10.25 7.25 9.04
C HIS A 201 -8.72 7.12 9.08
N MET A 202 -8.19 5.95 8.69
CA MET A 202 -6.75 5.69 8.68
C MET A 202 -5.98 6.67 7.79
N VAL A 203 -6.61 7.16 6.70
CA VAL A 203 -6.02 8.19 5.81
C VAL A 203 -5.61 9.44 6.59
N HIS A 204 -6.44 9.89 7.55
CA HIS A 204 -6.11 11.08 8.35
C HIS A 204 -4.95 10.86 9.32
N MET A 205 -4.69 9.59 9.68
CA MET A 205 -3.59 9.21 10.58
C MET A 205 -2.30 8.87 9.82
N LEU A 206 -2.37 8.80 8.48
CA LEU A 206 -1.25 8.41 7.62
C LEU A 206 -0.04 9.34 7.79
N PHE A 207 -0.28 10.63 8.06
CA PHE A 207 0.77 11.60 8.34
C PHE A 207 1.72 11.13 9.46
N VAL A 208 1.18 10.56 10.54
CA VAL A 208 2.00 10.05 11.66
C VAL A 208 2.91 8.92 11.18
N THR A 209 2.39 8.02 10.35
CA THR A 209 3.19 6.94 9.75
C THR A 209 4.31 7.48 8.85
N HIS A 210 4.03 8.50 8.04
CA HIS A 210 5.04 9.13 7.18
C HIS A 210 6.15 9.80 8.00
N VAL A 211 5.80 10.52 9.06
CA VAL A 211 6.79 11.13 9.96
C VAL A 211 7.67 10.05 10.62
N LEU A 212 7.05 8.96 11.09
CA LEU A 212 7.80 7.85 11.70
C LEU A 212 8.73 7.17 10.69
N LEU A 213 8.28 6.96 9.45
CA LEU A 213 9.09 6.46 8.35
C LEU A 213 10.29 7.37 8.07
N PHE A 214 10.07 8.67 8.00
CA PHE A 214 11.12 9.65 7.77
C PHE A 214 12.19 9.61 8.87
N ILE A 215 11.77 9.58 10.14
CA ILE A 215 12.67 9.43 11.29
C ILE A 215 13.45 8.12 11.19
N ALA A 216 12.79 7.01 10.86
CA ALA A 216 13.43 5.71 10.73
C ALA A 216 14.50 5.70 9.62
N VAL A 217 14.18 6.25 8.45
CA VAL A 217 15.12 6.33 7.30
C VAL A 217 16.36 7.15 7.67
N ILE A 218 16.17 8.34 8.26
CA ILE A 218 17.30 9.17 8.70
C ILE A 218 18.16 8.41 9.72
N THR A 219 17.53 7.80 10.72
CA THR A 219 18.26 7.05 11.75
C THR A 219 19.06 5.90 11.14
N ILE A 220 18.46 5.12 10.24
CA ILE A 220 19.13 4.02 9.53
C ILE A 220 20.33 4.52 8.74
N VAL A 221 20.15 5.58 7.96
CA VAL A 221 21.25 6.15 7.15
C VAL A 221 22.41 6.62 8.04
N VAL A 222 22.11 7.33 9.13
CA VAL A 222 23.13 7.82 10.06
C VAL A 222 23.91 6.64 10.68
N LEU A 223 23.21 5.62 11.17
CA LEU A 223 23.82 4.44 11.77
C LEU A 223 24.68 3.64 10.77
N MET A 224 24.22 3.50 9.52
CA MET A 224 24.96 2.83 8.46
C MET A 224 26.25 3.60 8.11
N ILE A 225 26.18 4.93 8.04
CA ILE A 225 27.36 5.78 7.79
C ILE A 225 28.37 5.65 8.96
N GLU A 226 27.88 5.69 10.18
CA GLU A 226 28.73 5.53 11.37
C GLU A 226 29.45 4.19 11.38
N GLU A 227 28.69 3.11 11.17
CA GLU A 227 29.24 1.76 11.09
C GLU A 227 30.24 1.60 9.95
N TYR A 228 29.93 2.14 8.76
CA TYR A 228 30.85 2.11 7.61
C TYR A 228 32.15 2.88 7.88
N ARG A 229 32.09 4.02 8.55
CA ARG A 229 33.29 4.79 8.93
C ARG A 229 34.22 4.00 9.85
N ARG A 230 33.64 3.15 10.71
CA ARG A 230 34.39 2.32 11.68
C ARG A 230 34.93 1.05 11.03
N THR A 231 34.15 0.35 10.24
CA THR A 231 34.48 -1.00 9.74
C THR A 231 35.10 -1.01 8.36
N LYS A 232 34.78 0.02 7.51
CA LYS A 232 35.15 0.07 6.09
C LYS A 232 34.70 -1.17 5.29
N ASP A 233 33.64 -1.81 5.76
CA ASP A 233 33.10 -3.05 5.17
C ASP A 233 32.47 -2.77 3.79
N SER A 234 32.94 -3.49 2.75
CA SER A 234 32.46 -3.33 1.39
C SER A 234 31.01 -3.81 1.21
N GLU A 235 30.59 -4.86 1.92
CA GLU A 235 29.21 -5.34 1.92
C GLU A 235 28.27 -4.24 2.46
N LEU A 236 28.64 -3.65 3.59
CA LEU A 236 27.87 -2.55 4.18
C LEU A 236 27.77 -1.34 3.25
N LYS A 237 28.85 -1.02 2.50
CA LYS A 237 28.84 0.07 1.51
C LYS A 237 27.79 -0.16 0.41
N ILE A 238 27.67 -1.39 -0.11
CA ILE A 238 26.69 -1.74 -1.13
C ILE A 238 25.27 -1.57 -0.57
N ILE A 239 25.01 -2.09 0.62
CA ILE A 239 23.71 -2.00 1.27
C ILE A 239 23.36 -0.52 1.57
N MET A 240 24.31 0.25 2.07
CA MET A 240 24.13 1.69 2.34
C MET A 240 23.78 2.47 1.07
N ASN A 241 24.43 2.18 -0.06
CA ASN A 241 24.11 2.82 -1.35
C ASN A 241 22.70 2.46 -1.82
N ALA A 242 22.31 1.18 -1.71
CA ALA A 242 20.94 0.74 -2.05
C ALA A 242 19.89 1.43 -1.17
N PHE A 243 20.14 1.54 0.13
CA PHE A 243 19.29 2.29 1.06
C PHE A 243 19.22 3.77 0.74
N GLY A 244 20.34 4.38 0.36
CA GLY A 244 20.40 5.78 -0.06
C GLY A 244 19.50 6.06 -1.26
N ILE A 245 19.56 5.21 -2.28
CA ILE A 245 18.70 5.30 -3.47
C ILE A 245 17.23 5.16 -3.08
N MET A 246 16.91 4.16 -2.25
CA MET A 246 15.55 3.92 -1.79
C MET A 246 15.02 5.09 -0.93
N ALA A 247 15.86 5.68 -0.08
CA ALA A 247 15.51 6.83 0.74
C ALA A 247 15.18 8.05 -0.12
N VAL A 248 16.00 8.34 -1.14
CA VAL A 248 15.75 9.44 -2.08
C VAL A 248 14.44 9.21 -2.85
N ALA A 249 14.23 8.01 -3.39
CA ALA A 249 12.99 7.67 -4.07
C ALA A 249 11.77 7.80 -3.16
N GLY A 250 11.87 7.35 -1.90
CA GLY A 250 10.82 7.47 -0.89
C GLY A 250 10.49 8.92 -0.55
N VAL A 251 11.50 9.77 -0.36
CA VAL A 251 11.30 11.22 -0.11
C VAL A 251 10.63 11.89 -1.32
N LEU A 252 11.08 11.61 -2.54
CA LEU A 252 10.45 12.13 -3.75
C LEU A 252 8.98 11.70 -3.86
N SER A 253 8.68 10.43 -3.59
CA SER A 253 7.30 9.92 -3.57
C SER A 253 6.44 10.63 -2.52
N LEU A 254 6.98 10.89 -1.33
CA LEU A 254 6.28 11.65 -0.28
C LEU A 254 6.02 13.10 -0.69
N CYS A 255 7.01 13.78 -1.31
CA CYS A 255 6.82 15.12 -1.83
C CYS A 255 5.72 15.17 -2.90
N MET A 256 5.71 14.20 -3.83
CA MET A 256 4.66 14.09 -4.84
C MET A 256 3.29 13.83 -4.22
N TYR A 257 3.22 12.97 -3.21
CA TYR A 257 1.98 12.65 -2.52
C TYR A 257 1.37 13.86 -1.81
N TRP A 258 2.18 14.66 -1.15
CA TRP A 258 1.75 15.87 -0.43
C TRP A 258 1.71 17.12 -1.31
N LYS A 259 2.06 17.00 -2.62
CA LYS A 259 2.15 18.15 -3.56
C LYS A 259 3.07 19.28 -3.03
N LEU A 260 4.16 18.89 -2.36
CA LEU A 260 5.19 19.78 -1.85
C LEU A 260 6.21 20.09 -2.94
#